data_128c9c5efb2d6e274bc0811c31e3c098
#
_entry.id   128c9c5efb2d6e274bc0811c31e3c098
#
_cell.length_a   1.000
_cell.length_b   1.000
_cell.length_c   1.000
_cell.angle_alpha   90.00
_cell.angle_beta   90.00
_cell.angle_gamma   90.00
#
_symmetry.space_group_name_H-M   'P 1'
#
loop_
_entity.id
_entity.type
_entity.pdbx_description
1 polymer ?
#
loop_
_entity_poly.entity_id
_entity_poly.type
_entity_poly.pdbx_seq_one_letter_code
_entity_poly.pdbx_strand_id
1 'polypeptide(L)'
;MKSVEIVKNAFPQISLIAGNVATADATEALIKAGADAVKVGIGPGSICTTRVVAGIGVPQITAIYDSAERADKYGVPVIADGGIKYSGEIVKAIAAGGSCVMMGSLVAGCEESPGETEIYQGRQFKVYRGMGSLGAMNHGSADRYFQKGSKKFVPEGVEGRVPYKGALGDTIYQMMGGLRSGMGYCGCHTIEELRNNAKFIKITSAGLIESHPHDISITKEAPNYSGSIR
;
A
#
# COMPACT_ATOMS: atom_id res chain seq x y z
N MET A 1 -16.49 13.34 3.49
CA MET A 1 -17.63 13.20 4.40
C MET A 1 -18.95 13.21 3.62
N LYS A 2 -19.43 14.35 3.09
CA LYS A 2 -20.73 14.42 2.38
C LYS A 2 -20.97 13.31 1.34
N SER A 3 -19.97 12.96 0.52
CA SER A 3 -20.13 11.90 -0.48
C SER A 3 -20.33 10.52 0.16
N VAL A 4 -19.67 10.24 1.28
CA VAL A 4 -19.82 8.99 2.04
C VAL A 4 -21.25 8.92 2.61
N GLU A 5 -21.73 9.97 3.24
CA GLU A 5 -23.09 10.08 3.77
C GLU A 5 -24.15 9.90 2.69
N ILE A 6 -23.99 10.58 1.53
CA ILE A 6 -24.92 10.48 0.40
C ILE A 6 -24.99 9.04 -0.11
N VAL A 7 -23.84 8.40 -0.35
CA VAL A 7 -23.81 7.02 -0.86
C VAL A 7 -24.39 6.04 0.15
N LYS A 8 -24.03 6.19 1.44
CA LYS A 8 -24.52 5.27 2.48
C LYS A 8 -26.02 5.43 2.72
N ASN A 9 -26.55 6.65 2.64
CA ASN A 9 -27.99 6.89 2.75
C ASN A 9 -28.77 6.36 1.55
N ALA A 10 -28.20 6.47 0.34
CA ALA A 10 -28.83 5.97 -0.87
C ALA A 10 -28.78 4.43 -0.98
N PHE A 11 -27.74 3.81 -0.43
CA PHE A 11 -27.46 2.37 -0.52
C PHE A 11 -27.04 1.79 0.83
N PRO A 12 -27.90 1.78 1.86
CA PRO A 12 -27.54 1.39 3.22
C PRO A 12 -27.08 -0.07 3.34
N GLN A 13 -27.51 -0.94 2.42
CA GLN A 13 -27.18 -2.37 2.39
C GLN A 13 -25.77 -2.66 1.79
N ILE A 14 -25.13 -1.67 1.12
CA ILE A 14 -23.82 -1.87 0.50
C ILE A 14 -22.73 -1.51 1.49
N SER A 15 -21.74 -2.40 1.63
CA SER A 15 -20.53 -2.10 2.39
C SER A 15 -19.70 -1.03 1.66
N LEU A 16 -19.40 0.05 2.36
CA LEU A 16 -18.70 1.23 1.82
C LEU A 16 -17.29 1.35 2.42
N ILE A 17 -16.27 1.22 1.56
CA ILE A 17 -14.90 1.51 1.90
C ILE A 17 -14.60 2.97 1.54
N ALA A 18 -14.15 3.76 2.51
CA ALA A 18 -13.79 5.16 2.30
C ALA A 18 -12.30 5.42 2.56
N GLY A 19 -11.72 6.39 1.88
CA GLY A 19 -10.31 6.77 2.02
C GLY A 19 -9.79 7.56 0.80
N ASN A 20 -8.52 7.85 0.76
CA ASN A 20 -7.49 7.49 1.74
C ASN A 20 -7.36 8.59 2.80
N VAL A 21 -7.04 8.16 4.00
CA VAL A 21 -6.68 9.02 5.13
C VAL A 21 -5.36 8.56 5.75
N ALA A 22 -4.80 9.35 6.66
CA ALA A 22 -3.53 9.02 7.33
C ALA A 22 -3.51 9.42 8.82
N THR A 23 -4.65 9.83 9.38
CA THR A 23 -4.76 10.30 10.77
C THR A 23 -5.95 9.70 11.48
N ALA A 24 -5.86 9.60 12.81
CA ALA A 24 -6.95 9.13 13.66
C ALA A 24 -8.24 9.95 13.50
N ASP A 25 -8.14 11.28 13.45
CA ASP A 25 -9.31 12.15 13.34
C ASP A 25 -10.01 12.03 11.98
N ALA A 26 -9.24 11.93 10.88
CA ALA A 26 -9.82 11.71 9.56
C ALA A 26 -10.49 10.32 9.46
N THR A 27 -9.89 9.30 10.10
CA THR A 27 -10.46 7.95 10.20
C THR A 27 -11.81 8.00 10.93
N GLU A 28 -11.86 8.62 12.10
CA GLU A 28 -13.10 8.76 12.86
C GLU A 28 -14.19 9.50 12.08
N ALA A 29 -13.81 10.57 11.39
CA ALA A 29 -14.74 11.36 10.60
C ALA A 29 -15.37 10.56 9.44
N LEU A 30 -14.59 9.66 8.78
CA LEU A 30 -15.14 8.75 7.76
C LEU A 30 -16.08 7.70 8.36
N ILE A 31 -15.73 7.16 9.53
CA ILE A 31 -16.57 6.19 10.24
C ILE A 31 -17.91 6.85 10.63
N LYS A 32 -17.88 8.04 11.23
CA LYS A 32 -19.09 8.79 11.58
C LYS A 32 -19.95 9.17 10.37
N ALA A 33 -19.35 9.32 9.20
CA ALA A 33 -20.06 9.54 7.95
C ALA A 33 -20.69 8.25 7.36
N GLY A 34 -20.44 7.07 7.95
CA GLY A 34 -21.04 5.80 7.57
C GLY A 34 -20.12 4.86 6.78
N ALA A 35 -18.81 5.04 6.83
CA ALA A 35 -17.86 4.08 6.22
C ALA A 35 -17.83 2.77 7.02
N ASP A 36 -17.94 1.63 6.34
CA ASP A 36 -17.86 0.29 6.92
C ASP A 36 -16.40 -0.20 7.01
N ALA A 37 -15.49 0.39 6.24
CA ALA A 37 -14.04 0.20 6.33
C ALA A 37 -13.32 1.47 5.91
N VAL A 38 -12.11 1.68 6.46
CA VAL A 38 -11.30 2.86 6.15
C VAL A 38 -9.98 2.45 5.49
N LYS A 39 -9.65 3.08 4.37
CA LYS A 39 -8.41 2.85 3.63
C LYS A 39 -7.37 3.91 4.00
N VAL A 40 -6.20 3.46 4.50
CA VAL A 40 -5.18 4.29 5.11
C VAL A 40 -3.90 4.29 4.29
N GLY A 41 -3.44 5.49 3.93
CA GLY A 41 -2.19 5.70 3.21
C GLY A 41 -2.22 6.94 2.33
N ILE A 42 -1.39 7.93 2.67
CA ILE A 42 -1.17 9.14 1.86
C ILE A 42 0.31 9.20 1.48
N GLY A 43 0.57 8.98 0.19
CA GLY A 43 1.90 9.07 -0.41
C GLY A 43 2.88 7.91 -0.18
N PRO A 44 2.50 6.70 0.32
CA PRO A 44 3.45 5.60 0.48
C PRO A 44 3.72 4.82 -0.80
N GLY A 45 2.92 4.99 -1.84
CA GLY A 45 3.04 4.25 -3.11
C GLY A 45 4.34 4.56 -3.84
N SER A 46 4.92 3.55 -4.51
CA SER A 46 6.21 3.66 -5.20
C SER A 46 6.22 4.67 -6.37
N ILE A 47 5.04 4.96 -6.91
CA ILE A 47 4.81 5.87 -8.03
C ILE A 47 4.20 7.20 -7.59
N CYS A 48 4.03 7.43 -6.28
CA CYS A 48 3.41 8.62 -5.72
C CYS A 48 4.45 9.68 -5.40
N THR A 49 4.18 10.93 -5.81
CA THR A 49 5.02 12.09 -5.50
C THR A 49 4.30 13.12 -4.61
N THR A 50 3.13 12.81 -4.07
CA THR A 50 2.34 13.70 -3.21
C THR A 50 3.18 14.28 -2.05
N ARG A 51 4.00 13.45 -1.39
CA ARG A 51 4.85 13.90 -0.28
C ARG A 51 5.89 14.94 -0.69
N VAL A 52 6.34 14.88 -1.94
CA VAL A 52 7.36 15.79 -2.49
C VAL A 52 6.70 17.02 -3.09
N VAL A 53 5.63 16.84 -3.88
CA VAL A 53 4.96 17.91 -4.63
C VAL A 53 4.04 18.75 -3.72
N ALA A 54 3.25 18.08 -2.89
CA ALA A 54 2.29 18.75 -2.00
C ALA A 54 2.82 18.93 -0.55
N GLY A 55 3.91 18.25 -0.18
CA GLY A 55 4.45 18.26 1.18
C GLY A 55 3.57 17.53 2.21
N ILE A 56 2.64 16.68 1.75
CA ILE A 56 1.63 16.01 2.59
C ILE A 56 1.88 14.51 2.63
N GLY A 57 1.84 13.95 3.83
CA GLY A 57 1.94 12.52 4.06
C GLY A 57 2.30 12.19 5.50
N VAL A 58 2.10 10.94 5.88
CA VAL A 58 2.46 10.39 7.19
C VAL A 58 3.24 9.09 6.95
N PRO A 59 4.30 8.78 7.71
CA PRO A 59 4.95 7.47 7.66
C PRO A 59 3.92 6.35 7.82
N GLN A 60 3.97 5.34 6.95
CA GLN A 60 2.85 4.41 6.78
C GLN A 60 2.50 3.61 8.04
N ILE A 61 3.50 3.14 8.80
CA ILE A 61 3.24 2.42 10.07
C ILE A 61 2.56 3.33 11.08
N THR A 62 2.98 4.59 11.22
CA THR A 62 2.31 5.56 12.09
C THR A 62 0.86 5.79 11.64
N ALA A 63 0.64 5.99 10.33
CA ALA A 63 -0.70 6.21 9.80
C ALA A 63 -1.63 5.03 10.07
N ILE A 64 -1.14 3.78 9.90
CA ILE A 64 -1.93 2.57 10.17
C ILE A 64 -2.24 2.48 11.67
N TYR A 65 -1.22 2.64 12.51
CA TYR A 65 -1.34 2.51 13.97
C TYR A 65 -2.38 3.49 14.53
N ASP A 66 -2.22 4.78 14.24
CA ASP A 66 -3.11 5.84 14.76
C ASP A 66 -4.55 5.66 14.24
N SER A 67 -4.69 5.27 12.97
CA SER A 67 -6.00 5.03 12.36
C SER A 67 -6.67 3.77 12.91
N ALA A 68 -5.92 2.69 13.11
CA ALA A 68 -6.44 1.44 13.65
C ALA A 68 -6.86 1.58 15.11
N GLU A 69 -6.04 2.23 15.96
CA GLU A 69 -6.40 2.52 17.35
C GLU A 69 -7.74 3.29 17.46
N ARG A 70 -7.96 4.21 16.53
CA ARG A 70 -9.22 4.96 16.48
C ARG A 70 -10.36 4.12 15.92
N ALA A 71 -10.16 3.36 14.86
CA ALA A 71 -11.16 2.55 14.18
C ALA A 71 -11.65 1.36 15.03
N ASP A 72 -10.76 0.75 15.82
CA ASP A 72 -11.08 -0.36 16.72
C ASP A 72 -12.12 0.03 17.78
N LYS A 73 -12.17 1.31 18.21
CA LYS A 73 -13.21 1.82 19.12
C LYS A 73 -14.61 1.76 18.52
N TYR A 74 -14.71 1.66 17.22
CA TYR A 74 -15.97 1.57 16.46
C TYR A 74 -16.18 0.20 15.82
N GLY A 75 -15.26 -0.75 16.00
CA GLY A 75 -15.30 -2.05 15.35
C GLY A 75 -15.15 -1.99 13.82
N VAL A 76 -14.53 -0.93 13.28
CA VAL A 76 -14.38 -0.71 11.84
C VAL A 76 -12.99 -1.13 11.37
N PRO A 77 -12.86 -2.02 10.36
CA PRO A 77 -11.58 -2.49 9.88
C PRO A 77 -10.80 -1.42 9.10
N VAL A 78 -9.46 -1.52 9.18
CA VAL A 78 -8.52 -0.66 8.44
C VAL A 78 -7.83 -1.45 7.35
N ILE A 79 -7.79 -0.88 6.13
CA ILE A 79 -7.04 -1.38 4.98
C ILE A 79 -5.75 -0.58 4.87
N ALA A 80 -4.60 -1.24 5.06
CA ALA A 80 -3.28 -0.61 4.92
C ALA A 80 -2.89 -0.52 3.44
N ASP A 81 -2.94 0.67 2.86
CA ASP A 81 -2.76 0.88 1.42
C ASP A 81 -1.40 1.52 1.09
N GLY A 82 -0.56 0.73 0.42
CA GLY A 82 0.70 1.17 -0.14
C GLY A 82 1.92 0.99 0.76
N GLY A 83 3.10 1.19 0.16
CA GLY A 83 4.40 1.07 0.84
C GLY A 83 4.92 -0.36 0.98
N ILE A 84 4.21 -1.37 0.46
CA ILE A 84 4.57 -2.78 0.57
C ILE A 84 5.47 -3.18 -0.61
N LYS A 85 6.69 -3.57 -0.31
CA LYS A 85 7.71 -4.05 -1.26
C LYS A 85 8.07 -5.52 -1.03
N TYR A 86 7.99 -5.98 0.20
CA TYR A 86 8.32 -7.33 0.65
C TYR A 86 7.22 -7.90 1.53
N SER A 87 7.15 -9.21 1.64
CA SER A 87 6.18 -9.90 2.50
C SER A 87 6.25 -9.50 3.98
N GLY A 88 7.45 -9.20 4.50
CA GLY A 88 7.63 -8.73 5.88
C GLY A 88 6.93 -7.40 6.17
N GLU A 89 6.67 -6.57 5.15
CA GLU A 89 5.92 -5.32 5.32
C GLU A 89 4.42 -5.57 5.45
N ILE A 90 3.90 -6.71 4.92
CA ILE A 90 2.53 -7.18 5.20
C ILE A 90 2.40 -7.52 6.67
N VAL A 91 3.37 -8.28 7.22
CA VAL A 91 3.42 -8.61 8.66
C VAL A 91 3.39 -7.35 9.51
N LYS A 92 4.23 -6.35 9.17
CA LYS A 92 4.28 -5.08 9.89
C LYS A 92 2.99 -4.27 9.77
N ALA A 93 2.35 -4.24 8.61
CA ALA A 93 1.08 -3.54 8.41
C ALA A 93 -0.04 -4.15 9.26
N ILE A 94 -0.12 -5.49 9.31
CA ILE A 94 -1.08 -6.20 10.16
C ILE A 94 -0.77 -5.97 11.65
N ALA A 95 0.50 -6.11 12.05
CA ALA A 95 0.94 -5.85 13.42
C ALA A 95 0.67 -4.41 13.89
N ALA A 96 0.66 -3.44 12.97
CA ALA A 96 0.29 -2.05 13.26
C ALA A 96 -1.23 -1.82 13.38
N GLY A 97 -2.05 -2.85 13.20
CA GLY A 97 -3.49 -2.79 13.35
C GLY A 97 -4.29 -2.88 12.04
N GLY A 98 -3.62 -3.01 10.89
CA GLY A 98 -4.31 -3.27 9.62
C GLY A 98 -5.06 -4.60 9.65
N SER A 99 -6.27 -4.63 9.11
CA SER A 99 -7.05 -5.87 8.95
C SER A 99 -6.69 -6.61 7.65
N CYS A 100 -6.32 -5.85 6.63
CA CYS A 100 -5.77 -6.34 5.37
C CYS A 100 -4.88 -5.28 4.72
N VAL A 101 -4.24 -5.63 3.61
CA VAL A 101 -3.33 -4.74 2.88
C VAL A 101 -3.80 -4.53 1.44
N MET A 102 -3.50 -3.36 0.88
CA MET A 102 -3.63 -3.08 -0.54
C MET A 102 -2.24 -2.94 -1.16
N MET A 103 -2.00 -3.67 -2.24
CA MET A 103 -0.72 -3.72 -2.94
C MET A 103 -0.88 -3.18 -4.36
N GLY A 104 0.05 -2.33 -4.79
CA GLY A 104 0.12 -1.82 -6.16
C GLY A 104 1.35 -2.34 -6.89
N SER A 105 2.50 -1.71 -6.67
CA SER A 105 3.76 -2.02 -7.39
C SER A 105 4.21 -3.49 -7.24
N LEU A 106 3.88 -4.12 -6.12
CA LEU A 106 4.26 -5.51 -5.87
C LEU A 106 3.66 -6.48 -6.88
N VAL A 107 2.43 -6.20 -7.34
CA VAL A 107 1.69 -7.02 -8.31
C VAL A 107 1.60 -6.38 -9.70
N ALA A 108 2.09 -5.16 -9.88
CA ALA A 108 2.03 -4.46 -11.16
C ALA A 108 2.83 -5.15 -12.27
N GLY A 109 3.85 -5.94 -11.93
CA GLY A 109 4.65 -6.74 -12.86
C GLY A 109 4.06 -8.10 -13.23
N CYS A 110 2.94 -8.50 -12.62
CA CYS A 110 2.31 -9.79 -12.89
C CYS A 110 1.62 -9.81 -14.26
N GLU A 111 1.48 -10.99 -14.84
CA GLU A 111 0.87 -11.20 -16.15
C GLU A 111 -0.54 -10.61 -16.23
N GLU A 112 -1.34 -10.79 -15.19
CA GLU A 112 -2.73 -10.35 -15.11
C GLU A 112 -2.89 -8.84 -14.90
N SER A 113 -1.79 -8.12 -14.62
CA SER A 113 -1.81 -6.65 -14.51
C SER A 113 -2.15 -6.01 -15.87
N PRO A 114 -2.97 -4.96 -15.92
CA PRO A 114 -3.42 -4.35 -17.18
C PRO A 114 -2.34 -3.55 -17.92
N GLY A 115 -1.17 -3.31 -17.33
CA GLY A 115 -0.06 -2.60 -17.97
C GLY A 115 0.47 -3.35 -19.19
N GLU A 116 0.83 -2.63 -20.24
CA GLU A 116 1.46 -3.20 -21.44
C GLU A 116 2.80 -3.85 -21.09
N THR A 117 3.13 -4.92 -21.82
CA THR A 117 4.44 -5.57 -21.70
C THR A 117 5.44 -4.92 -22.66
N GLU A 118 6.58 -4.52 -22.14
CA GLU A 118 7.69 -3.93 -22.89
C GLU A 118 8.95 -4.79 -22.80
N ILE A 119 9.73 -4.84 -23.88
CA ILE A 119 11.09 -5.39 -23.88
C ILE A 119 12.08 -4.22 -23.75
N TYR A 120 12.87 -4.24 -22.71
CA TYR A 120 13.93 -3.25 -22.49
C TYR A 120 15.22 -3.93 -22.05
N GLN A 121 16.30 -3.64 -22.75
CA GLN A 121 17.63 -4.27 -22.53
C GLN A 121 17.57 -5.82 -22.44
N GLY A 122 16.76 -6.44 -23.33
CA GLY A 122 16.60 -7.90 -23.39
C GLY A 122 15.76 -8.52 -22.27
N ARG A 123 15.11 -7.72 -21.44
CA ARG A 123 14.25 -8.17 -20.34
C ARG A 123 12.82 -7.68 -20.51
N GLN A 124 11.87 -8.45 -19.99
CA GLN A 124 10.44 -8.08 -19.97
C GLN A 124 10.13 -7.18 -18.79
N PHE A 125 9.30 -6.16 -19.04
CA PHE A 125 8.76 -5.23 -18.07
C PHE A 125 7.27 -5.02 -18.32
N LYS A 126 6.55 -4.56 -17.30
CA LYS A 126 5.17 -4.06 -17.42
C LYS A 126 5.18 -2.56 -17.20
N VAL A 127 4.43 -1.84 -18.01
CA VAL A 127 4.18 -0.41 -17.80
C VAL A 127 3.35 -0.24 -16.54
N TYR A 128 3.78 0.68 -15.68
CA TYR A 128 3.10 0.98 -14.43
C TYR A 128 3.06 2.49 -14.20
N ARG A 129 1.88 3.04 -13.94
CA ARG A 129 1.68 4.47 -13.74
C ARG A 129 0.84 4.79 -12.52
N GLY A 130 1.16 5.90 -11.85
CA GLY A 130 0.37 6.44 -10.76
C GLY A 130 -0.94 7.07 -11.24
N MET A 131 -1.96 7.02 -10.41
CA MET A 131 -3.22 7.74 -10.68
C MET A 131 -3.03 9.26 -10.80
N GLY A 132 -2.01 9.83 -10.13
CA GLY A 132 -1.62 11.24 -10.24
C GLY A 132 -0.61 11.54 -11.34
N SER A 133 -0.27 10.58 -12.21
CA SER A 133 0.57 10.83 -13.39
C SER A 133 -0.18 11.61 -14.47
N LEU A 134 0.56 12.30 -15.34
CA LEU A 134 -0.04 13.05 -16.46
C LEU A 134 -0.91 12.16 -17.35
N GLY A 135 -0.44 10.96 -17.69
CA GLY A 135 -1.21 10.04 -18.51
C GLY A 135 -2.48 9.58 -17.83
N ALA A 136 -2.47 9.28 -16.53
CA ALA A 136 -3.67 8.91 -15.81
C ALA A 136 -4.66 10.08 -15.67
N MET A 137 -4.16 11.29 -15.39
CA MET A 137 -4.99 12.49 -15.25
C MET A 137 -5.70 12.85 -16.56
N ASN A 138 -5.02 12.69 -17.71
CA ASN A 138 -5.63 12.88 -19.03
C ASN A 138 -6.72 11.83 -19.35
N HIS A 139 -6.69 10.67 -18.69
CA HIS A 139 -7.66 9.59 -18.85
C HIS A 139 -8.73 9.55 -17.73
N GLY A 140 -8.88 10.62 -16.95
CA GLY A 140 -10.01 10.78 -16.03
C GLY A 140 -9.69 10.82 -14.54
N SER A 141 -8.45 10.57 -14.09
CA SER A 141 -8.12 10.59 -12.66
C SER A 141 -7.89 11.99 -12.07
N ALA A 142 -8.01 13.06 -12.86
CA ALA A 142 -7.77 14.43 -12.43
C ALA A 142 -8.73 14.91 -11.33
N ASP A 143 -9.93 14.34 -11.24
CA ASP A 143 -10.93 14.66 -10.20
C ASP A 143 -10.44 14.27 -8.80
N ARG A 144 -9.70 13.14 -8.67
CA ARG A 144 -9.09 12.71 -7.41
C ARG A 144 -8.11 13.73 -6.84
N TYR A 145 -7.49 14.52 -7.70
CA TYR A 145 -6.49 15.54 -7.35
C TYR A 145 -7.05 16.97 -7.39
N PHE A 146 -8.37 17.12 -7.39
CA PHE A 146 -9.07 18.43 -7.44
C PHE A 146 -8.71 19.27 -8.67
N GLN A 147 -8.32 18.63 -9.79
CA GLN A 147 -7.84 19.30 -10.99
C GLN A 147 -8.76 19.07 -12.21
N LYS A 148 -9.98 18.59 -11.97
CA LYS A 148 -10.98 18.44 -13.06
C LYS A 148 -11.22 19.77 -13.75
N GLY A 149 -11.05 19.81 -15.08
CA GLY A 149 -11.23 21.02 -15.88
C GLY A 149 -10.04 22.00 -15.87
N SER A 150 -8.95 21.67 -15.21
CA SER A 150 -7.73 22.49 -15.24
C SER A 150 -7.11 22.49 -16.63
N LYS A 151 -6.66 23.66 -17.09
CA LYS A 151 -5.97 23.82 -18.38
C LYS A 151 -4.58 23.13 -18.40
N LYS A 152 -3.94 23.02 -17.24
CA LYS A 152 -2.63 22.39 -17.05
C LYS A 152 -2.63 21.65 -15.72
N PHE A 153 -2.22 20.38 -15.73
CA PHE A 153 -2.14 19.55 -14.53
C PHE A 153 -0.83 19.78 -13.77
N VAL A 154 -0.91 19.63 -12.44
CA VAL A 154 0.22 19.48 -11.54
C VAL A 154 0.23 18.02 -11.10
N PRO A 155 1.08 17.16 -11.67
CA PRO A 155 1.04 15.73 -11.37
C PRO A 155 1.59 15.43 -9.97
N GLU A 156 0.98 14.46 -9.31
CA GLU A 156 1.40 13.90 -8.02
C GLU A 156 1.78 12.43 -8.15
N GLY A 157 2.19 12.00 -9.32
CA GLY A 157 2.62 10.65 -9.61
C GLY A 157 3.46 10.57 -10.87
N VAL A 158 4.20 9.48 -10.98
CA VAL A 158 5.07 9.20 -12.13
C VAL A 158 4.57 8.01 -12.93
N GLU A 159 5.12 7.88 -14.14
CA GLU A 159 4.96 6.72 -15.02
C GLU A 159 6.31 6.04 -15.15
N GLY A 160 6.30 4.72 -15.22
CA GLY A 160 7.51 3.93 -15.32
C GLY A 160 7.21 2.48 -15.69
N ARG A 161 8.18 1.64 -15.50
CA ARG A 161 8.07 0.20 -15.74
C ARG A 161 8.57 -0.58 -14.53
N VAL A 162 7.98 -1.75 -14.32
CA VAL A 162 8.39 -2.71 -13.30
C VAL A 162 8.79 -4.02 -13.97
N PRO A 163 9.75 -4.77 -13.42
CA PRO A 163 10.11 -6.08 -13.97
C PRO A 163 8.89 -7.00 -14.07
N TYR A 164 8.80 -7.74 -15.16
CA TYR A 164 7.79 -8.79 -15.32
C TYR A 164 8.07 -9.92 -14.32
N LYS A 165 7.00 -10.41 -13.66
CA LYS A 165 7.07 -11.37 -12.56
C LYS A 165 6.37 -12.70 -12.82
N GLY A 166 5.80 -12.91 -14.02
CA GLY A 166 4.98 -14.08 -14.32
C GLY A 166 3.59 -14.00 -13.67
N ALA A 167 3.02 -15.16 -13.37
CA ALA A 167 1.66 -15.28 -12.86
C ALA A 167 1.50 -14.65 -11.46
N LEU A 168 0.36 -14.01 -11.21
CA LEU A 168 0.00 -13.42 -9.92
C LEU A 168 0.00 -14.45 -8.80
N GLY A 169 -0.45 -15.68 -9.09
CA GLY A 169 -0.51 -16.76 -8.10
C GLY A 169 0.82 -17.04 -7.44
N ASP A 170 1.93 -17.05 -8.21
CA ASP A 170 3.27 -17.27 -7.68
C ASP A 170 3.72 -16.13 -6.75
N THR A 171 3.44 -14.89 -7.14
CA THR A 171 3.71 -13.72 -6.31
C THR A 171 2.93 -13.78 -4.99
N ILE A 172 1.63 -14.08 -5.03
CA ILE A 172 0.80 -14.19 -3.83
C ILE A 172 1.26 -15.35 -2.95
N TYR A 173 1.65 -16.47 -3.54
CA TYR A 173 2.19 -17.61 -2.77
C TYR A 173 3.41 -17.19 -1.93
N GLN A 174 4.36 -16.46 -2.52
CA GLN A 174 5.54 -15.95 -1.81
C GLN A 174 5.16 -14.95 -0.70
N MET A 175 4.20 -14.07 -0.97
CA MET A 175 3.74 -13.09 0.02
C MET A 175 3.06 -13.77 1.22
N MET A 176 2.19 -14.74 0.96
CA MET A 176 1.53 -15.52 2.00
C MET A 176 2.50 -16.41 2.79
N GLY A 177 3.52 -16.93 2.11
CA GLY A 177 4.61 -17.67 2.77
C GLY A 177 5.35 -16.78 3.78
N GLY A 178 5.72 -15.57 3.39
CA GLY A 178 6.37 -14.61 4.27
C GLY A 178 5.48 -14.15 5.45
N LEU A 179 4.18 -13.95 5.21
CA LEU A 179 3.23 -13.64 6.29
C LEU A 179 3.17 -14.79 7.31
N ARG A 180 3.04 -16.03 6.85
CA ARG A 180 3.02 -17.21 7.73
C ARG A 180 4.32 -17.34 8.53
N SER A 181 5.47 -17.08 7.91
CA SER A 181 6.76 -17.07 8.61
C SER A 181 6.78 -16.00 9.71
N GLY A 182 6.34 -14.79 9.41
CA GLY A 182 6.25 -13.71 10.41
C GLY A 182 5.32 -14.04 11.57
N MET A 183 4.16 -14.63 11.29
CA MET A 183 3.24 -15.14 12.33
C MET A 183 3.91 -16.20 13.19
N GLY A 184 4.64 -17.14 12.57
CA GLY A 184 5.36 -18.19 13.29
C GLY A 184 6.43 -17.64 14.23
N TYR A 185 7.23 -16.66 13.78
CA TYR A 185 8.23 -15.99 14.63
C TYR A 185 7.60 -15.22 15.79
N CYS A 186 6.39 -14.68 15.61
CA CYS A 186 5.65 -14.00 16.68
C CYS A 186 4.84 -14.96 17.57
N GLY A 187 4.84 -16.27 17.29
CA GLY A 187 4.03 -17.25 18.02
C GLY A 187 2.52 -17.07 17.84
N CYS A 188 2.09 -16.51 16.70
CA CYS A 188 0.70 -16.18 16.42
C CYS A 188 0.09 -17.19 15.44
N HIS A 189 -1.08 -17.74 15.77
CA HIS A 189 -1.82 -18.68 14.93
C HIS A 189 -2.86 -17.99 14.04
N THR A 190 -3.29 -16.77 14.41
CA THR A 190 -4.29 -16.00 13.69
C THR A 190 -3.80 -14.58 13.37
N ILE A 191 -4.44 -13.93 12.40
CA ILE A 191 -4.19 -12.52 12.07
C ILE A 191 -4.51 -11.62 13.26
N GLU A 192 -5.54 -11.95 14.02
CA GLU A 192 -5.93 -11.19 15.20
C GLU A 192 -4.88 -11.28 16.31
N GLU A 193 -4.32 -12.46 16.54
CA GLU A 193 -3.18 -12.62 17.48
C GLU A 193 -1.98 -11.80 17.03
N LEU A 194 -1.66 -11.77 15.72
CA LEU A 194 -0.57 -10.94 15.21
C LEU A 194 -0.82 -9.45 15.44
N ARG A 195 -2.05 -8.96 15.23
CA ARG A 195 -2.43 -7.57 15.51
C ARG A 195 -2.26 -7.21 16.99
N ASN A 196 -2.61 -8.12 17.88
CA ASN A 196 -2.68 -7.85 19.32
C ASN A 196 -1.35 -8.11 20.05
N ASN A 197 -0.54 -9.06 19.60
CA ASN A 197 0.61 -9.56 20.35
C ASN A 197 1.97 -9.10 19.79
N ALA A 198 2.04 -8.71 18.51
CA ALA A 198 3.29 -8.28 17.90
C ALA A 198 3.80 -6.98 18.51
N LYS A 199 5.13 -6.87 18.65
CA LYS A 199 5.79 -5.71 19.21
C LYS A 199 6.78 -5.11 18.22
N PHE A 200 6.77 -3.79 18.13
CA PHE A 200 7.73 -3.05 17.32
C PHE A 200 8.91 -2.56 18.15
N ILE A 201 10.08 -2.56 17.53
CA ILE A 201 11.26 -1.83 18.00
C ILE A 201 11.67 -0.81 16.94
N LYS A 202 12.13 0.34 17.39
CA LYS A 202 12.73 1.35 16.49
C LYS A 202 14.16 0.95 16.16
N ILE A 203 14.51 1.06 14.89
CA ILE A 203 15.88 0.82 14.40
C ILE A 203 16.45 2.09 13.78
N THR A 204 17.77 2.16 13.70
CA THR A 204 18.51 3.20 12.98
C THR A 204 18.73 2.79 11.52
N SER A 205 19.32 3.68 10.72
CA SER A 205 19.76 3.33 9.36
C SER A 205 20.79 2.20 9.35
N ALA A 206 21.64 2.09 10.39
CA ALA A 206 22.56 0.97 10.54
C ALA A 206 21.81 -0.37 10.72
N GLY A 207 20.78 -0.40 11.58
CA GLY A 207 19.92 -1.57 11.74
C GLY A 207 19.12 -1.92 10.47
N LEU A 208 18.79 -0.94 9.62
CA LEU A 208 18.20 -1.22 8.32
C LEU A 208 19.19 -1.92 7.38
N ILE A 209 20.45 -1.50 7.36
CA ILE A 209 21.51 -2.16 6.56
C ILE A 209 21.71 -3.59 7.05
N GLU A 210 21.83 -3.80 8.36
CA GLU A 210 21.95 -5.12 9.00
C GLU A 210 20.76 -6.05 8.65
N SER A 211 19.56 -5.49 8.43
CA SER A 211 18.35 -6.25 8.11
C SER A 211 18.30 -6.77 6.66
N HIS A 212 19.21 -6.33 5.81
CA HIS A 212 19.39 -6.82 4.44
C HIS A 212 20.65 -7.67 4.33
N PRO A 213 20.77 -8.57 3.33
CA PRO A 213 22.02 -9.22 3.03
C PRO A 213 23.14 -8.18 2.85
N HIS A 214 24.20 -8.30 3.62
CA HIS A 214 25.36 -7.40 3.60
C HIS A 214 26.66 -8.21 3.59
N ASP A 215 27.74 -7.58 3.18
CA ASP A 215 29.10 -8.21 3.10
C ASP A 215 29.16 -9.48 2.24
N ILE A 216 28.23 -9.62 1.28
CA ILE A 216 28.16 -10.73 0.33
C ILE A 216 27.73 -10.26 -1.06
N SER A 217 28.31 -10.84 -2.10
CA SER A 217 27.79 -10.70 -3.47
C SER A 217 26.74 -11.76 -3.76
N ILE A 218 25.51 -11.35 -4.04
CA ILE A 218 24.43 -12.28 -4.37
C ILE A 218 24.70 -12.88 -5.75
N THR A 219 24.92 -14.17 -5.84
CA THR A 219 25.15 -14.91 -7.08
C THR A 219 23.89 -15.60 -7.61
N LYS A 220 22.90 -15.81 -6.72
CA LYS A 220 21.58 -16.36 -7.05
C LYS A 220 20.53 -15.65 -6.23
N GLU A 221 19.62 -14.96 -6.90
CA GLU A 221 18.50 -14.27 -6.25
C GLU A 221 17.47 -15.26 -5.68
N ALA A 222 16.86 -14.89 -4.57
CA ALA A 222 15.70 -15.61 -4.03
C ALA A 222 14.41 -15.10 -4.73
N PRO A 223 13.39 -15.96 -4.92
CA PRO A 223 12.17 -15.56 -5.62
C PRO A 223 11.38 -14.45 -4.90
N ASN A 224 11.61 -14.27 -3.61
CA ASN A 224 10.95 -13.30 -2.73
C ASN A 224 11.86 -12.16 -2.28
N TYR A 225 13.10 -12.12 -2.76
CA TYR A 225 14.06 -11.05 -2.49
C TYR A 225 14.86 -10.71 -3.75
N SER A 226 14.65 -9.51 -4.25
CA SER A 226 15.51 -8.88 -5.25
C SER A 226 16.29 -7.76 -4.58
N GLY A 227 17.62 -7.77 -4.71
CA GLY A 227 18.44 -6.63 -4.32
C GLY A 227 17.87 -5.37 -4.98
N SER A 228 17.62 -4.32 -4.20
CA SER A 228 17.12 -3.06 -4.76
C SER A 228 18.07 -2.62 -5.87
N ILE A 229 17.54 -2.46 -7.07
CA ILE A 229 18.15 -1.64 -8.10
C ILE A 229 18.18 -0.22 -7.50
N ARG A 230 19.35 0.18 -6.98
CA ARG A 230 19.63 1.55 -6.55
C ARG A 230 19.90 2.41 -7.76
#